data_249825c16d8e624ebe8a90d88c35cf57
#
_entry.id   249825c16d8e624ebe8a90d88c35cf57
#
_cell.length_a   1.000
_cell.length_b   1.000
_cell.length_c   1.000
_cell.angle_alpha   90.00
_cell.angle_beta   90.00
_cell.angle_gamma   90.00
#
_symmetry.space_group_name_H-M   'P 1'
#
loop_
_entity.id
_entity.type
_entity.pdbx_description
1 polymer ?
#
loop_
_entity_poly.entity_id
_entity_poly.type
_entity_poly.pdbx_seq_one_letter_code
_entity_poly.pdbx_strand_id
1 'polypeptide(L)'
;MKMKWSPSVQGFFSENNSDIPDDAFDIEDALYYELMNGQSTGKIIINNPDNYPVLTEYPAKTQEQEIAEAEGMKSILIEQVNEYMNSKQWPGKAAIGRLKGEELAQYNLWLDYLDALELVDTSSAPDIEWPTPPAVQAR
;
A
#
# COMPACT_ATOMS: atom_id res chain seq x y z
N MET A 1 -9.79 34.56 7.90
CA MET A 1 -10.84 33.93 7.08
C MET A 1 -11.57 32.90 7.91
N LYS A 2 -12.89 32.96 7.93
CA LYS A 2 -13.69 32.02 8.71
C LYS A 2 -13.98 30.78 7.91
N MET A 3 -13.74 29.62 8.50
CA MET A 3 -14.05 28.34 7.89
C MET A 3 -15.34 27.78 8.46
N LYS A 4 -16.03 27.02 7.64
CA LYS A 4 -17.25 26.31 8.01
C LYS A 4 -17.05 24.81 7.86
N TRP A 5 -17.71 24.05 8.71
CA TRP A 5 -17.69 22.59 8.65
C TRP A 5 -19.09 22.09 8.28
N SER A 6 -19.16 21.21 7.29
CA SER A 6 -20.41 20.57 6.89
C SER A 6 -20.42 19.12 7.35
N PRO A 7 -21.29 18.76 8.31
CA PRO A 7 -21.36 17.36 8.77
C PRO A 7 -21.79 16.38 7.67
N SER A 8 -22.68 16.80 6.79
CA SER A 8 -23.18 15.90 5.73
C SER A 8 -22.10 15.54 4.71
N VAL A 9 -21.23 16.50 4.40
CA VAL A 9 -20.13 16.32 3.44
C VAL A 9 -18.85 15.88 4.15
N GLN A 10 -18.74 16.18 5.45
CA GLN A 10 -17.54 16.00 6.27
C GLN A 10 -16.34 16.75 5.64
N GLY A 11 -16.58 18.02 5.33
CA GLY A 11 -15.58 18.86 4.71
C GLY A 11 -15.63 20.30 5.17
N PHE A 12 -14.55 21.02 4.86
CA PHE A 12 -14.44 22.44 5.21
C PHE A 12 -14.75 23.31 4.01
N PHE A 13 -15.37 24.45 4.28
CA PHE A 13 -15.70 25.43 3.25
C PHE A 13 -15.32 26.82 3.75
N SER A 14 -14.73 27.60 2.87
CA SER A 14 -14.48 29.02 3.15
C SER A 14 -15.79 29.77 3.10
N GLU A 15 -15.93 30.80 3.92
CA GLU A 15 -17.13 31.64 3.93
C GLU A 15 -17.38 32.30 2.57
N ASN A 16 -16.36 32.39 1.72
CA ASN A 16 -16.46 32.97 0.38
C ASN A 16 -16.86 31.96 -0.70
N ASN A 17 -17.04 30.70 -0.33
CA ASN A 17 -17.42 29.65 -1.27
C ASN A 17 -18.89 29.83 -1.66
N SER A 18 -19.23 29.74 -2.95
CA SER A 18 -20.60 29.88 -3.42
C SER A 18 -21.46 28.63 -3.23
N ASP A 19 -20.82 27.47 -2.99
CA ASP A 19 -21.50 26.18 -2.91
C ASP A 19 -21.46 25.60 -1.49
N ILE A 20 -21.65 26.43 -0.48
CA ILE A 20 -21.62 26.00 0.91
C ILE A 20 -22.88 25.17 1.22
N PRO A 21 -22.76 23.94 1.74
CA PRO A 21 -23.93 23.17 2.16
C PRO A 21 -24.73 23.87 3.24
N ASP A 22 -26.04 23.61 3.25
CA ASP A 22 -26.98 24.27 4.21
C ASP A 22 -26.67 23.93 5.66
N ASP A 23 -26.08 22.75 5.92
CA ASP A 23 -25.76 22.30 7.27
C ASP A 23 -24.39 22.79 7.77
N ALA A 24 -23.66 23.53 6.93
CA ALA A 24 -22.35 24.04 7.33
C ALA A 24 -22.47 25.11 8.39
N PHE A 25 -21.60 25.08 9.38
CA PHE A 25 -21.58 26.06 10.46
C PHE A 25 -20.15 26.56 10.69
N ASP A 26 -20.05 27.72 11.32
CA ASP A 26 -18.77 28.37 11.58
C ASP A 26 -17.97 27.57 12.61
N ILE A 27 -16.69 27.44 12.39
CA ILE A 27 -15.76 26.89 13.38
C ILE A 27 -14.68 27.93 13.65
N GLU A 28 -14.05 27.82 14.83
CA GLU A 28 -12.97 28.71 15.17
C GLU A 28 -11.72 28.42 14.34
N ASP A 29 -10.99 29.47 14.00
CA ASP A 29 -9.77 29.35 13.22
C ASP A 29 -8.76 28.43 13.91
N ALA A 30 -8.63 28.56 15.24
CA ALA A 30 -7.71 27.71 16.01
C ALA A 30 -8.06 26.23 15.86
N LEU A 31 -9.36 25.90 15.90
CA LEU A 31 -9.82 24.53 15.70
C LEU A 31 -9.51 24.04 14.29
N TYR A 32 -9.78 24.86 13.29
CA TYR A 32 -9.49 24.50 11.90
C TYR A 32 -8.01 24.16 11.72
N TYR A 33 -7.11 25.00 12.22
CA TYR A 33 -5.67 24.75 12.09
C TYR A 33 -5.23 23.50 12.86
N GLU A 34 -5.81 23.27 14.04
CA GLU A 34 -5.52 22.06 14.80
C GLU A 34 -5.93 20.81 14.05
N LEU A 35 -7.11 20.81 13.43
CA LEU A 35 -7.61 19.68 12.66
C LEU A 35 -6.76 19.42 11.41
N MET A 36 -6.42 20.48 10.69
CA MET A 36 -5.59 20.35 9.49
C MET A 36 -4.19 19.87 9.84
N ASN A 37 -3.62 20.32 10.93
CA ASN A 37 -2.33 19.90 11.40
C ASN A 37 -2.34 18.39 11.76
N GLY A 38 -3.39 17.97 12.47
CA GLY A 38 -3.56 16.54 12.81
C GLY A 38 -3.72 15.68 11.58
N GLN A 39 -4.47 16.15 10.58
CA GLN A 39 -4.64 15.42 9.32
C GLN A 39 -3.31 15.22 8.60
N SER A 40 -2.46 16.23 8.63
CA SER A 40 -1.15 16.14 8.00
C SER A 40 -0.21 15.14 8.70
N THR A 41 -0.53 14.75 9.94
CA THR A 41 0.24 13.72 10.66
C THR A 41 -0.33 12.32 10.52
N GLY A 42 -1.35 12.13 9.67
CA GLY A 42 -1.91 10.82 9.39
C GLY A 42 -3.22 10.49 10.09
N LYS A 43 -3.79 11.45 10.81
CA LYS A 43 -5.10 11.26 11.42
C LYS A 43 -6.19 11.65 10.44
N ILE A 44 -7.43 11.24 10.72
CA ILE A 44 -8.57 11.60 9.89
C ILE A 44 -9.53 12.48 10.69
N ILE A 45 -10.31 13.27 9.97
CA ILE A 45 -11.30 14.18 10.57
C ILE A 45 -12.68 13.58 10.32
N ILE A 46 -13.43 13.38 11.39
CA ILE A 46 -14.79 12.83 11.33
C ILE A 46 -15.73 13.67 12.18
N ASN A 47 -17.03 13.44 12.03
CA ASN A 47 -18.03 14.01 12.93
C ASN A 47 -18.02 13.26 14.26
N ASN A 48 -18.09 14.02 15.37
CA ASN A 48 -18.41 13.39 16.65
C ASN A 48 -19.94 13.24 16.75
N PRO A 49 -20.50 12.67 17.86
CA PRO A 49 -21.94 12.52 17.98
C PRO A 49 -22.73 13.84 17.91
N ASP A 50 -22.09 14.95 18.17
CA ASP A 50 -22.70 16.28 18.06
C ASP A 50 -22.49 16.94 16.69
N ASN A 51 -21.99 16.20 15.72
CA ASN A 51 -21.69 16.67 14.36
C ASN A 51 -20.58 17.71 14.29
N TYR A 52 -19.71 17.74 15.30
CA TYR A 52 -18.51 18.57 15.27
C TYR A 52 -17.33 17.81 14.69
N PRO A 53 -16.43 18.49 13.97
CA PRO A 53 -15.24 17.81 13.43
C PRO A 53 -14.25 17.51 14.54
N VAL A 54 -13.78 16.27 14.59
CA VAL A 54 -12.77 15.83 15.55
C VAL A 54 -11.75 14.95 14.84
N LEU A 55 -10.53 14.92 15.40
CA LEU A 55 -9.49 14.02 14.90
C LEU A 55 -9.67 12.64 15.51
N THR A 56 -9.43 11.63 14.70
CA THR A 56 -9.38 10.24 15.17
C THR A 56 -8.25 9.50 14.47
N GLU A 57 -7.83 8.41 15.08
CA GLU A 57 -6.81 7.59 14.47
C GLU A 57 -7.33 6.94 13.20
N TYR A 58 -6.43 6.77 12.23
CA TYR A 58 -6.78 6.07 11.01
C TYR A 58 -7.20 4.64 11.38
N PRO A 59 -8.33 4.14 10.85
CA PRO A 59 -8.77 2.79 11.21
C PRO A 59 -7.70 1.75 10.89
N ALA A 60 -7.47 0.82 11.81
CA ALA A 60 -6.56 -0.29 11.57
C ALA A 60 -7.10 -1.18 10.45
N LYS A 61 -6.19 -1.72 9.65
CA LYS A 61 -6.58 -2.66 8.60
C LYS A 61 -7.16 -3.93 9.22
N THR A 62 -8.16 -4.50 8.55
CA THR A 62 -8.71 -5.79 8.95
C THR A 62 -7.75 -6.91 8.53
N GLN A 63 -7.92 -8.09 9.13
CA GLN A 63 -7.14 -9.27 8.75
C GLN A 63 -7.33 -9.58 7.26
N GLU A 64 -8.55 -9.45 6.77
CA GLU A 64 -8.84 -9.66 5.35
C GLU A 64 -8.07 -8.69 4.44
N GLN A 65 -7.98 -7.42 4.84
CA GLN A 65 -7.21 -6.40 4.10
C GLN A 65 -5.73 -6.72 4.10
N GLU A 66 -5.18 -7.14 5.25
CA GLU A 66 -3.77 -7.53 5.36
C GLU A 66 -3.45 -8.72 4.47
N ILE A 67 -4.34 -9.72 4.45
CA ILE A 67 -4.17 -10.90 3.60
C ILE A 67 -4.24 -10.50 2.12
N ALA A 68 -5.20 -9.66 1.74
CA ALA A 68 -5.34 -9.20 0.35
C ALA A 68 -4.08 -8.46 -0.13
N GLU A 69 -3.51 -7.60 0.72
CA GLU A 69 -2.28 -6.90 0.41
C GLU A 69 -1.10 -7.87 0.26
N ALA A 70 -1.02 -8.87 1.14
CA ALA A 70 0.03 -9.89 1.08
C ALA A 70 -0.09 -10.73 -0.19
N GLU A 71 -1.31 -11.12 -0.57
CA GLU A 71 -1.55 -11.84 -1.83
C GLU A 71 -1.13 -11.02 -3.03
N GLY A 72 -1.44 -9.72 -3.04
CA GLY A 72 -1.02 -8.81 -4.09
C GLY A 72 0.50 -8.71 -4.19
N MET A 73 1.18 -8.59 -3.04
CA MET A 73 2.63 -8.54 -3.00
C MET A 73 3.26 -9.83 -3.51
N LYS A 74 2.71 -10.98 -3.10
CA LYS A 74 3.17 -12.29 -3.57
C LYS A 74 3.08 -12.38 -5.09
N SER A 75 1.95 -11.99 -5.67
CA SER A 75 1.75 -11.99 -7.12
C SER A 75 2.77 -11.11 -7.84
N ILE A 76 3.01 -9.90 -7.32
CA ILE A 76 3.97 -8.97 -7.90
C ILE A 76 5.38 -9.55 -7.87
N LEU A 77 5.79 -10.13 -6.74
CA LEU A 77 7.12 -10.72 -6.61
C LEU A 77 7.31 -11.90 -7.56
N ILE A 78 6.30 -12.76 -7.69
CA ILE A 78 6.35 -13.89 -8.62
C ILE A 78 6.47 -13.39 -10.06
N GLU A 79 5.69 -12.38 -10.43
CA GLU A 79 5.75 -11.80 -11.76
C GLU A 79 7.12 -11.20 -12.06
N GLN A 80 7.70 -10.48 -11.10
CA GLN A 80 9.03 -9.88 -11.25
C GLN A 80 10.11 -10.93 -11.46
N VAL A 81 10.04 -12.05 -10.74
CA VAL A 81 10.99 -13.16 -10.90
C VAL A 81 10.88 -13.74 -12.31
N ASN A 82 9.66 -14.01 -12.76
CA ASN A 82 9.44 -14.56 -14.10
C ASN A 82 9.93 -13.60 -15.19
N GLU A 83 9.66 -12.31 -15.05
CA GLU A 83 10.17 -11.32 -16.00
C GLU A 83 11.68 -11.28 -16.04
N TYR A 84 12.33 -11.34 -14.87
CA TYR A 84 13.78 -11.33 -14.80
C TYR A 84 14.37 -12.55 -15.50
N MET A 85 13.87 -13.76 -15.20
CA MET A 85 14.35 -14.98 -15.81
C MET A 85 14.13 -14.99 -17.33
N ASN A 86 12.99 -14.47 -17.76
CA ASN A 86 12.67 -14.38 -19.19
C ASN A 86 13.57 -13.35 -19.89
N SER A 87 13.92 -12.25 -19.22
CA SER A 87 14.80 -11.23 -19.79
C SER A 87 16.20 -11.78 -20.05
N LYS A 88 16.61 -12.80 -19.30
CA LYS A 88 17.88 -13.47 -19.47
C LYS A 88 17.81 -14.64 -20.47
N GLN A 89 16.62 -14.93 -20.99
CA GLN A 89 16.38 -16.04 -21.91
C GLN A 89 16.67 -17.41 -21.30
N TRP A 90 16.70 -17.49 -19.97
CA TRP A 90 17.05 -18.74 -19.28
C TRP A 90 16.09 -19.89 -19.57
N PRO A 91 14.74 -19.69 -19.52
CA PRO A 91 13.84 -20.80 -19.82
C PRO A 91 14.02 -21.37 -21.23
N GLY A 92 14.20 -20.51 -22.22
CA GLY A 92 14.41 -20.95 -23.60
C GLY A 92 15.76 -21.68 -23.78
N LYS A 93 16.82 -21.10 -23.18
CA LYS A 93 18.15 -21.74 -23.25
C LYS A 93 18.16 -23.08 -22.54
N ALA A 94 17.47 -23.19 -21.39
CA ALA A 94 17.36 -24.45 -20.67
C ALA A 94 16.64 -25.51 -21.50
N ALA A 95 15.55 -25.11 -22.16
CA ALA A 95 14.73 -26.04 -22.95
C ALA A 95 15.50 -26.69 -24.09
N ILE A 96 16.48 -25.99 -24.66
CA ILE A 96 17.28 -26.50 -25.78
C ILE A 96 18.70 -26.90 -25.38
N GLY A 97 18.96 -26.97 -24.07
CA GLY A 97 20.25 -27.44 -23.55
C GLY A 97 21.42 -26.48 -23.70
N ARG A 98 21.13 -25.18 -23.90
CA ARG A 98 22.18 -24.16 -24.08
C ARG A 98 22.55 -23.42 -22.79
N LEU A 99 21.80 -23.67 -21.69
CA LEU A 99 22.06 -23.01 -20.42
C LEU A 99 23.10 -23.80 -19.63
N LYS A 100 24.24 -23.18 -19.35
CA LYS A 100 25.36 -23.85 -18.70
C LYS A 100 26.14 -22.90 -17.80
N GLY A 101 26.96 -23.47 -16.90
CA GLY A 101 27.88 -22.72 -16.05
C GLY A 101 27.18 -21.79 -15.07
N GLU A 102 27.71 -20.58 -14.97
CA GLU A 102 27.18 -19.56 -14.04
C GLU A 102 25.72 -19.23 -14.28
N GLU A 103 25.32 -19.16 -15.54
CA GLU A 103 23.91 -18.86 -15.86
C GLU A 103 22.98 -19.98 -15.37
N LEU A 104 23.39 -21.23 -15.53
CA LEU A 104 22.60 -22.36 -15.05
C LEU A 104 22.50 -22.30 -13.51
N ALA A 105 23.59 -22.01 -12.81
CA ALA A 105 23.60 -21.88 -11.38
C ALA A 105 22.68 -20.74 -10.92
N GLN A 106 22.73 -19.60 -11.60
CA GLN A 106 21.86 -18.46 -11.29
C GLN A 106 20.40 -18.81 -11.53
N TYR A 107 20.10 -19.47 -12.63
CA TYR A 107 18.73 -19.87 -12.93
C TYR A 107 18.17 -20.78 -11.84
N ASN A 108 18.96 -21.74 -11.37
CA ASN A 108 18.53 -22.63 -10.30
C ASN A 108 18.24 -21.85 -9.01
N LEU A 109 19.07 -20.86 -8.65
CA LEU A 109 18.84 -20.04 -7.47
C LEU A 109 17.55 -19.24 -7.58
N TRP A 110 17.26 -18.68 -8.76
CA TRP A 110 16.04 -17.93 -8.99
C TRP A 110 14.81 -18.83 -9.00
N LEU A 111 14.94 -20.07 -9.50
CA LEU A 111 13.85 -21.05 -9.42
C LEU A 111 13.55 -21.45 -7.98
N ASP A 112 14.60 -21.62 -7.17
CA ASP A 112 14.41 -21.89 -5.73
C ASP A 112 13.69 -20.75 -5.04
N TYR A 113 14.04 -19.51 -5.38
CA TYR A 113 13.36 -18.33 -4.85
C TYR A 113 11.90 -18.29 -5.29
N LEU A 114 11.63 -18.59 -6.56
CA LEU A 114 10.26 -18.64 -7.07
C LEU A 114 9.44 -19.69 -6.34
N ASP A 115 10.01 -20.89 -6.13
CA ASP A 115 9.34 -21.96 -5.40
C ASP A 115 9.03 -21.52 -3.97
N ALA A 116 9.98 -20.85 -3.32
CA ALA A 116 9.75 -20.32 -1.97
C ALA A 116 8.64 -19.29 -1.94
N LEU A 117 8.56 -18.41 -2.95
CA LEU A 117 7.48 -17.42 -3.06
C LEU A 117 6.12 -18.11 -3.19
N GLU A 118 6.05 -19.15 -4.02
CA GLU A 118 4.79 -19.87 -4.23
C GLU A 118 4.29 -20.57 -2.95
N LEU A 119 5.22 -20.91 -2.06
CA LEU A 119 4.89 -21.56 -0.78
C LEU A 119 4.58 -20.56 0.35
N VAL A 120 4.72 -19.26 0.10
CA VAL A 120 4.41 -18.25 1.13
C VAL A 120 2.95 -18.36 1.53
N ASP A 121 2.72 -18.50 2.85
CA ASP A 121 1.39 -18.52 3.42
C ASP A 121 1.00 -17.12 3.87
N THR A 122 0.00 -16.54 3.23
CA THR A 122 -0.45 -15.18 3.51
C THR A 122 -1.47 -15.11 4.64
N SER A 123 -1.92 -16.25 5.16
CA SER A 123 -2.96 -16.28 6.20
C SER A 123 -2.53 -15.64 7.51
N SER A 124 -1.22 -15.53 7.76
CA SER A 124 -0.68 -14.91 8.96
C SER A 124 -0.35 -13.42 8.78
N ALA A 125 -0.71 -12.83 7.63
CA ALA A 125 -0.41 -11.43 7.37
C ALA A 125 -0.85 -10.53 8.51
N PRO A 126 -0.10 -9.47 8.85
CA PRO A 126 1.11 -9.01 8.16
C PRO A 126 2.41 -9.72 8.56
N ASP A 127 2.34 -10.71 9.44
CA ASP A 127 3.53 -11.43 9.95
C ASP A 127 3.95 -12.50 8.96
N ILE A 128 4.62 -12.09 7.90
CA ILE A 128 5.06 -12.99 6.83
C ILE A 128 6.58 -12.89 6.70
N GLU A 129 7.24 -14.05 6.71
CA GLU A 129 8.66 -14.11 6.38
C GLU A 129 8.79 -14.26 4.87
N TRP A 130 9.08 -13.15 4.20
CA TRP A 130 9.27 -13.16 2.76
C TRP A 130 10.63 -13.77 2.42
N PRO A 131 10.69 -14.68 1.42
CA PRO A 131 11.98 -15.21 0.98
C PRO A 131 12.91 -14.11 0.48
N THR A 132 14.21 -14.32 0.64
CA THR A 132 15.21 -13.37 0.17
C THR A 132 15.60 -13.72 -1.25
N PRO A 133 15.57 -12.75 -2.20
CA PRO A 133 15.98 -13.03 -3.57
C PRO A 133 17.47 -13.33 -3.65
N PRO A 134 17.91 -14.11 -4.66
CA PRO A 134 19.33 -14.34 -4.89
C PRO A 134 20.03 -13.01 -5.19
N ALA A 135 21.30 -12.93 -4.83
CA ALA A 135 22.11 -11.76 -5.14
C ALA A 135 22.28 -11.63 -6.66
N VAL A 136 22.02 -10.42 -7.18
CA VAL A 136 22.25 -10.15 -8.59
C VAL A 136 23.71 -9.75 -8.76
N GLN A 137 24.40 -10.39 -9.69
CA GLN A 137 25.80 -10.07 -9.94
C GLN A 137 25.91 -8.68 -10.55
N ALA A 138 26.83 -7.88 -10.02
CA ALA A 138 27.15 -6.58 -10.58
C ALA A 138 27.85 -6.77 -11.93
N ARG A 139 27.64 -5.82 -12.84
CA ARG A 139 28.21 -5.87 -14.16
C ARG A 139 29.05 -4.64 -14.45
#